data_cddacf5794500e8ce29a48d0f87a64ba
#
_entry.id   cddacf5794500e8ce29a48d0f87a64ba
#
_cell.length_a   1.000
_cell.length_b   1.000
_cell.length_c   1.000
_cell.angle_alpha   90.00
_cell.angle_beta   90.00
_cell.angle_gamma   90.00
#
_symmetry.space_group_name_H-M   'P 1'
#
loop_
_entity.id
_entity.type
_entity.pdbx_description
1 polymer ?
#
loop_
_entity_poly.entity_id
_entity_poly.type
_entity_poly.pdbx_seq_one_letter_code
_entity_poly.pdbx_strand_id
1 'polypeptide(L)'
;GVTGKRFTTQKGEPTVAIHEWRMLSKTLRPLPEKWHGIADQETSWRQRYLDLATNRETFDRFVFRSRFIQALRQFYWSEGFVEVETPILVNAASGALATPFLTHHEAYDTDVFLRIAPETYLKECLIGGFDRVFELGRVFRNEGLDPSHLQDFTMVEHYASYWDYRNNMEFTEKMLSSVLRQLLGTTKVKIPTRDGTLLEVDFSPPWPRLTIREIIEKDCGVNIYKHESSSDLIKAIKSERSEEH
;
A
#
# COMPACT_ATOMS: atom_id res chain seq x y z
N GLY A 1 33.12 -6.43 15.66
CA GLY A 1 32.34 -6.57 16.88
C GLY A 1 33.08 -5.89 18.04
N VAL A 2 32.31 -5.42 19.02
CA VAL A 2 32.85 -4.78 20.24
C VAL A 2 32.16 -5.39 21.46
N THR A 3 32.94 -5.57 22.54
CA THR A 3 32.47 -5.95 23.86
C THR A 3 32.79 -4.82 24.81
N GLY A 4 31.84 -4.37 25.63
CA GLY A 4 32.06 -3.25 26.50
C GLY A 4 30.87 -2.94 27.41
N LYS A 5 31.04 -1.91 28.25
CA LYS A 5 30.00 -1.44 29.16
C LYS A 5 29.22 -0.30 28.54
N ARG A 6 27.90 -0.45 28.49
CA ARG A 6 27.00 0.62 27.99
C ARG A 6 26.87 1.73 29.03
N PHE A 7 26.95 2.98 28.58
CA PHE A 7 26.70 4.17 29.38
C PHE A 7 26.10 5.27 28.52
N THR A 8 25.60 6.30 29.16
CA THR A 8 25.10 7.49 28.47
C THR A 8 26.07 8.64 28.68
N THR A 9 26.47 9.32 27.61
CA THR A 9 27.34 10.50 27.69
C THR A 9 26.64 11.67 28.38
N GLN A 10 27.42 12.70 28.79
CA GLN A 10 26.85 13.94 29.33
C GLN A 10 25.88 14.65 28.37
N LYS A 11 26.00 14.41 27.06
CA LYS A 11 25.09 14.93 26.01
C LYS A 11 23.89 14.03 25.76
N GLY A 12 23.67 12.96 26.55
CA GLY A 12 22.54 12.04 26.40
C GLY A 12 22.72 10.94 25.36
N GLU A 13 23.91 10.79 24.78
CA GLU A 13 24.15 9.79 23.73
C GLU A 13 24.44 8.40 24.31
N PRO A 14 23.73 7.33 23.87
CA PRO A 14 24.05 5.97 24.28
C PRO A 14 25.37 5.53 23.64
N THR A 15 26.33 5.18 24.50
CA THR A 15 27.69 4.87 24.09
C THR A 15 28.17 3.57 24.74
N VAL A 16 29.17 2.91 24.15
CA VAL A 16 29.80 1.71 24.70
C VAL A 16 31.28 1.99 25.01
N ALA A 17 31.67 1.89 26.28
CA ALA A 17 33.08 1.85 26.70
C ALA A 17 33.65 0.48 26.32
N ILE A 18 34.46 0.44 25.28
CA ILE A 18 34.96 -0.79 24.66
C ILE A 18 36.11 -1.37 25.54
N HIS A 19 35.98 -2.66 25.89
CA HIS A 19 37.05 -3.44 26.54
C HIS A 19 37.77 -4.34 25.54
N GLU A 20 37.02 -4.84 24.54
CA GLU A 20 37.51 -5.74 23.51
C GLU A 20 36.89 -5.41 22.18
N TRP A 21 37.64 -5.54 21.11
CA TRP A 21 37.11 -5.42 19.75
C TRP A 21 37.66 -6.49 18.82
N ARG A 22 36.89 -6.87 17.82
CA ARG A 22 37.28 -7.83 16.79
C ARG A 22 36.84 -7.35 15.42
N MET A 23 37.75 -7.37 14.46
CA MET A 23 37.39 -7.16 13.06
C MET A 23 36.53 -8.32 12.59
N LEU A 24 35.29 -8.04 12.12
CA LEU A 24 34.35 -9.06 11.61
C LEU A 24 34.49 -9.23 10.11
N SER A 25 34.57 -8.12 9.39
CA SER A 25 34.76 -8.10 7.94
C SER A 25 35.45 -6.81 7.51
N LYS A 26 36.10 -6.84 6.33
CA LYS A 26 36.71 -5.66 5.73
C LYS A 26 35.78 -5.10 4.65
N THR A 27 35.38 -3.84 4.80
CA THR A 27 34.63 -3.11 3.78
C THR A 27 35.56 -2.75 2.63
N LEU A 28 35.19 -3.15 1.40
CA LEU A 28 35.99 -2.87 0.20
C LEU A 28 35.64 -1.55 -0.46
N ARG A 29 34.43 -1.04 -0.22
CA ARG A 29 33.95 0.25 -0.73
C ARG A 29 33.50 1.13 0.43
N PRO A 30 33.77 2.44 0.41
CA PRO A 30 33.26 3.36 1.41
C PRO A 30 31.72 3.42 1.34
N LEU A 31 31.07 3.63 2.49
CA LEU A 31 29.66 4.02 2.51
C LEU A 31 29.51 5.44 2.00
N PRO A 32 28.34 5.83 1.46
CA PRO A 32 27.98 7.21 1.21
C PRO A 32 28.21 8.06 2.48
N GLU A 33 28.46 9.36 2.31
CA GLU A 33 28.69 10.25 3.43
C GLU A 33 27.57 10.22 4.45
N LYS A 34 27.92 10.07 5.72
CA LYS A 34 26.99 9.89 6.84
C LYS A 34 26.00 11.06 7.00
N TRP A 35 26.41 12.26 6.60
CA TRP A 35 25.65 13.48 6.85
C TRP A 35 24.68 13.87 5.72
N HIS A 36 24.94 13.44 4.49
CA HIS A 36 24.13 13.79 3.31
C HIS A 36 23.44 12.57 2.71
N GLY A 37 23.78 11.33 3.16
CA GLY A 37 23.20 10.11 2.62
C GLY A 37 23.47 9.96 1.11
N ILE A 38 22.51 9.40 0.41
CA ILE A 38 22.49 9.32 -1.06
C ILE A 38 21.68 10.53 -1.56
N ALA A 39 22.36 11.53 -2.14
CA ALA A 39 21.71 12.73 -2.65
C ALA A 39 20.90 12.47 -3.94
N ASP A 40 21.34 11.50 -4.76
CA ASP A 40 20.65 11.11 -5.98
C ASP A 40 19.52 10.10 -5.71
N GLN A 41 18.30 10.51 -6.06
CA GLN A 41 17.08 9.72 -5.82
C GLN A 41 17.08 8.40 -6.61
N GLU A 42 17.57 8.40 -7.83
CA GLU A 42 17.64 7.18 -8.66
C GLU A 42 18.61 6.17 -8.04
N THR A 43 19.77 6.61 -7.59
CA THR A 43 20.73 5.78 -6.87
C THR A 43 20.13 5.23 -5.57
N SER A 44 19.38 6.03 -4.82
CA SER A 44 18.65 5.59 -3.61
C SER A 44 17.66 4.45 -3.94
N TRP A 45 16.98 4.51 -5.06
CA TRP A 45 16.05 3.46 -5.48
C TRP A 45 16.75 2.19 -5.98
N ARG A 46 17.79 2.36 -6.79
CA ARG A 46 18.56 1.23 -7.36
C ARG A 46 19.43 0.52 -6.33
N GLN A 47 19.96 1.27 -5.36
CA GLN A 47 20.82 0.74 -4.29
C GLN A 47 20.15 0.90 -2.92
N ARG A 48 18.93 0.38 -2.80
CA ARG A 48 18.10 0.52 -1.60
C ARG A 48 18.80 0.08 -0.31
N TYR A 49 19.69 -0.90 -0.37
CA TYR A 49 20.48 -1.36 0.78
C TYR A 49 21.42 -0.28 1.34
N LEU A 50 21.96 0.59 0.49
CA LEU A 50 22.78 1.73 0.92
C LEU A 50 21.91 2.83 1.54
N ASP A 51 20.76 3.13 0.92
CA ASP A 51 19.81 4.08 1.46
C ASP A 51 19.31 3.64 2.86
N LEU A 52 18.94 2.38 3.03
CA LEU A 52 18.56 1.82 4.33
C LEU A 52 19.68 1.90 5.38
N ALA A 53 20.94 1.76 4.96
CA ALA A 53 22.09 1.81 5.87
C ALA A 53 22.44 3.24 6.32
N THR A 54 22.15 4.25 5.50
CA THR A 54 22.56 5.65 5.71
C THR A 54 21.40 6.59 6.04
N ASN A 55 20.16 6.21 5.71
CA ASN A 55 18.96 7.03 5.92
C ASN A 55 18.00 6.36 6.91
N ARG A 56 17.97 6.88 8.13
CA ARG A 56 17.13 6.35 9.21
C ARG A 56 15.64 6.49 8.91
N GLU A 57 15.23 7.55 8.26
CA GLU A 57 13.82 7.76 7.88
C GLU A 57 13.34 6.69 6.89
N THR A 58 14.15 6.38 5.86
CA THR A 58 13.86 5.28 4.93
C THR A 58 13.76 3.94 5.67
N PHE A 59 14.70 3.64 6.56
CA PHE A 59 14.65 2.42 7.36
C PHE A 59 13.36 2.34 8.19
N ASP A 60 13.01 3.39 8.92
CA ASP A 60 11.83 3.43 9.78
C ASP A 60 10.52 3.31 8.96
N ARG A 61 10.48 3.86 7.74
CA ARG A 61 9.35 3.71 6.79
C ARG A 61 9.12 2.24 6.42
N PHE A 62 10.18 1.48 6.14
CA PHE A 62 10.06 0.04 5.85
C PHE A 62 9.64 -0.78 7.07
N VAL A 63 10.17 -0.44 8.25
CA VAL A 63 9.72 -1.07 9.51
C VAL A 63 8.25 -0.77 9.78
N PHE A 64 7.81 0.48 9.58
CA PHE A 64 6.40 0.87 9.72
C PHE A 64 5.52 0.09 8.74
N ARG A 65 5.92 -0.01 7.46
CA ARG A 65 5.21 -0.82 6.46
C ARG A 65 5.03 -2.27 6.90
N SER A 66 6.07 -2.90 7.45
CA SER A 66 5.99 -4.28 7.95
C SER A 66 5.00 -4.41 9.11
N ARG A 67 5.03 -3.45 10.05
CA ARG A 67 4.08 -3.40 11.17
C ARG A 67 2.64 -3.18 10.70
N PHE A 68 2.45 -2.34 9.68
CA PHE A 68 1.14 -2.08 9.09
C PHE A 68 0.55 -3.36 8.48
N ILE A 69 1.34 -4.10 7.71
CA ILE A 69 0.92 -5.39 7.12
C ILE A 69 0.58 -6.40 8.23
N GLN A 70 1.38 -6.47 9.30
CA GLN A 70 1.10 -7.34 10.43
C GLN A 70 -0.20 -6.95 11.14
N ALA A 71 -0.45 -5.67 11.36
CA ALA A 71 -1.67 -5.18 11.98
C ALA A 71 -2.91 -5.48 11.12
N LEU A 72 -2.81 -5.36 9.79
CA LEU A 72 -3.87 -5.78 8.87
C LEU A 72 -4.18 -7.27 9.03
N ARG A 73 -3.18 -8.15 9.02
CA ARG A 73 -3.39 -9.58 9.22
C ARG A 73 -4.07 -9.89 10.54
N GLN A 74 -3.59 -9.28 11.63
CA GLN A 74 -4.19 -9.45 12.96
C GLN A 74 -5.65 -9.00 12.98
N PHE A 75 -5.98 -7.89 12.32
CA PHE A 75 -7.35 -7.41 12.22
C PHE A 75 -8.22 -8.42 11.46
N TYR A 76 -7.82 -8.89 10.28
CA TYR A 76 -8.59 -9.88 9.52
C TYR A 76 -8.84 -11.17 10.33
N TRP A 77 -7.81 -11.69 10.98
CA TRP A 77 -7.95 -12.87 11.85
C TRP A 77 -8.91 -12.62 13.00
N SER A 78 -8.87 -11.45 13.65
CA SER A 78 -9.77 -11.11 14.74
C SER A 78 -11.23 -10.98 14.31
N GLU A 79 -11.48 -10.69 13.02
CA GLU A 79 -12.80 -10.60 12.40
C GLU A 79 -13.27 -11.95 11.79
N GLY A 80 -12.53 -13.04 12.02
CA GLY A 80 -12.88 -14.38 11.57
C GLY A 80 -12.57 -14.67 10.10
N PHE A 81 -11.71 -13.89 9.46
CA PHE A 81 -11.22 -14.17 8.11
C PHE A 81 -10.06 -15.16 8.14
N VAL A 82 -10.03 -16.08 7.22
CA VAL A 82 -8.93 -17.02 6.98
C VAL A 82 -8.03 -16.49 5.88
N GLU A 83 -6.72 -16.39 6.13
CA GLU A 83 -5.74 -16.06 5.10
C GLU A 83 -5.50 -17.27 4.20
N VAL A 84 -5.58 -17.07 2.90
CA VAL A 84 -5.29 -18.09 1.90
C VAL A 84 -4.23 -17.60 0.93
N GLU A 85 -3.54 -18.54 0.27
CA GLU A 85 -2.61 -18.26 -0.82
C GLU A 85 -3.15 -18.92 -2.08
N THR A 86 -3.49 -18.09 -3.08
CA THR A 86 -4.02 -18.56 -4.36
C THR A 86 -2.94 -18.51 -5.45
N PRO A 87 -3.10 -19.20 -6.59
CA PRO A 87 -2.08 -19.27 -7.62
C PRO A 87 -1.66 -17.90 -8.17
N ILE A 88 -0.35 -17.70 -8.32
CA ILE A 88 0.23 -16.54 -9.01
C ILE A 88 0.28 -16.77 -10.52
N LEU A 89 0.60 -17.99 -10.95
CA LEU A 89 0.53 -18.39 -12.36
C LEU A 89 -0.90 -18.86 -12.66
N VAL A 90 -1.55 -18.21 -13.62
CA VAL A 90 -2.95 -18.44 -13.94
C VAL A 90 -3.13 -18.65 -15.44
N ASN A 91 -4.12 -19.44 -15.83
CA ASN A 91 -4.43 -19.70 -17.24
C ASN A 91 -5.15 -18.53 -17.92
N ALA A 92 -5.81 -17.68 -17.14
CA ALA A 92 -6.47 -16.48 -17.63
C ALA A 92 -6.33 -15.36 -16.60
N ALA A 93 -5.96 -14.18 -17.04
CA ALA A 93 -5.98 -12.98 -16.22
C ALA A 93 -7.43 -12.54 -15.97
N SER A 94 -7.80 -12.39 -14.70
CA SER A 94 -9.17 -12.03 -14.29
C SER A 94 -9.18 -11.20 -13.01
N GLY A 95 -10.34 -10.65 -12.66
CA GLY A 95 -10.55 -9.91 -11.41
C GLY A 95 -10.20 -8.42 -11.49
N ALA A 96 -9.69 -7.92 -12.62
CA ALA A 96 -9.41 -6.50 -12.84
C ALA A 96 -9.37 -6.17 -14.34
N LEU A 97 -9.38 -4.88 -14.67
CA LEU A 97 -9.09 -4.38 -16.01
C LEU A 97 -7.64 -3.92 -16.06
N ALA A 98 -6.73 -4.85 -16.33
CA ALA A 98 -5.29 -4.58 -16.41
C ALA A 98 -4.63 -5.50 -17.44
N THR A 99 -3.54 -5.06 -18.03
CA THR A 99 -2.72 -5.86 -18.95
C THR A 99 -1.87 -6.84 -18.13
N PRO A 100 -1.95 -8.16 -18.38
CA PRO A 100 -1.14 -9.14 -17.66
C PRO A 100 0.29 -9.23 -18.21
N PHE A 101 1.21 -9.76 -17.39
CA PHE A 101 2.46 -10.32 -17.88
C PHE A 101 2.23 -11.74 -18.37
N LEU A 102 2.73 -12.05 -19.56
CA LEU A 102 2.70 -13.38 -20.16
C LEU A 102 4.02 -14.11 -19.87
N THR A 103 3.96 -15.39 -19.58
CA THR A 103 5.11 -16.28 -19.45
C THR A 103 4.78 -17.68 -19.99
N HIS A 104 5.78 -18.54 -20.17
CA HIS A 104 5.62 -19.89 -20.68
C HIS A 104 5.85 -20.92 -19.58
N HIS A 105 4.99 -21.95 -19.50
CA HIS A 105 5.14 -23.07 -18.59
C HIS A 105 5.75 -24.25 -19.33
N GLU A 106 7.05 -24.43 -19.23
CA GLU A 106 7.83 -25.43 -19.97
C GLU A 106 7.28 -26.86 -19.86
N ALA A 107 6.90 -27.30 -18.65
CA ALA A 107 6.47 -28.69 -18.44
C ALA A 107 5.13 -29.04 -19.13
N TYR A 108 4.30 -28.03 -19.41
CA TYR A 108 3.00 -28.21 -20.07
C TYR A 108 2.98 -27.62 -21.47
N ASP A 109 4.10 -27.04 -21.93
CA ASP A 109 4.22 -26.38 -23.24
C ASP A 109 3.04 -25.42 -23.49
N THR A 110 2.74 -24.54 -22.52
CA THR A 110 1.61 -23.64 -22.59
C THR A 110 1.90 -22.27 -22.02
N ASP A 111 1.29 -21.26 -22.59
CA ASP A 111 1.38 -19.90 -22.08
C ASP A 111 0.49 -19.73 -20.85
N VAL A 112 1.02 -19.04 -19.86
CA VAL A 112 0.33 -18.68 -18.62
C VAL A 112 0.59 -17.21 -18.29
N PHE A 113 -0.24 -16.65 -17.43
CA PHE A 113 -0.15 -15.26 -17.03
C PHE A 113 0.26 -15.12 -15.56
N LEU A 114 0.94 -14.05 -15.22
CA LEU A 114 1.01 -13.59 -13.84
C LEU A 114 -0.32 -12.93 -13.47
N ARG A 115 -0.89 -13.29 -12.32
CA ARG A 115 -2.20 -12.78 -11.87
C ARG A 115 -2.22 -11.27 -11.74
N ILE A 116 -3.30 -10.65 -12.14
CA ILE A 116 -3.59 -9.20 -11.98
C ILE A 116 -4.43 -8.90 -10.73
N ALA A 117 -5.10 -9.91 -10.18
CA ALA A 117 -5.89 -9.89 -8.94
C ALA A 117 -6.16 -11.32 -8.46
N PRO A 118 -6.41 -11.58 -7.16
CA PRO A 118 -6.79 -12.89 -6.64
C PRO A 118 -8.31 -13.14 -6.63
N GLU A 119 -9.14 -12.20 -7.10
CA GLU A 119 -10.61 -12.16 -6.98
C GLU A 119 -11.30 -13.49 -7.25
N THR A 120 -11.05 -14.06 -8.43
CA THR A 120 -11.75 -15.27 -8.88
C THR A 120 -11.51 -16.45 -7.95
N TYR A 121 -10.26 -16.67 -7.57
CA TYR A 121 -9.88 -17.75 -6.66
C TYR A 121 -10.43 -17.54 -5.23
N LEU A 122 -10.49 -16.31 -4.75
CA LEU A 122 -11.10 -16.02 -3.45
C LEU A 122 -12.62 -16.29 -3.47
N LYS A 123 -13.30 -16.02 -4.59
CA LYS A 123 -14.71 -16.42 -4.78
C LYS A 123 -14.87 -17.93 -4.83
N GLU A 124 -13.94 -18.65 -5.47
CA GLU A 124 -13.93 -20.13 -5.46
C GLU A 124 -13.74 -20.70 -4.05
N CYS A 125 -12.93 -20.04 -3.20
CA CYS A 125 -12.81 -20.42 -1.79
C CYS A 125 -14.16 -20.30 -1.05
N LEU A 126 -14.98 -19.27 -1.32
CA LEU A 126 -16.34 -19.19 -0.74
C LEU A 126 -17.23 -20.31 -1.24
N ILE A 127 -17.17 -20.67 -2.53
CA ILE A 127 -17.90 -21.82 -3.08
C ILE A 127 -17.44 -23.12 -2.41
N GLY A 128 -16.14 -23.21 -2.08
CA GLY A 128 -15.54 -24.33 -1.36
C GLY A 128 -15.94 -24.45 0.13
N GLY A 129 -16.70 -23.46 0.65
CA GLY A 129 -17.27 -23.50 2.00
C GLY A 129 -16.58 -22.60 3.04
N PHE A 130 -15.64 -21.74 2.65
CA PHE A 130 -15.17 -20.70 3.56
C PHE A 130 -16.21 -19.58 3.71
N ASP A 131 -16.51 -19.17 4.92
CA ASP A 131 -17.40 -18.03 5.15
C ASP A 131 -16.73 -16.69 4.90
N ARG A 132 -15.44 -16.56 5.23
CA ARG A 132 -14.63 -15.33 5.11
C ARG A 132 -13.20 -15.69 4.78
N VAL A 133 -12.70 -15.10 3.69
CA VAL A 133 -11.31 -15.30 3.24
C VAL A 133 -10.67 -13.99 2.89
N PHE A 134 -9.37 -13.91 3.05
CA PHE A 134 -8.56 -12.82 2.51
C PHE A 134 -7.23 -13.35 2.00
N GLU A 135 -6.64 -12.61 1.09
CA GLU A 135 -5.26 -12.81 0.64
C GLU A 135 -4.53 -11.48 0.66
N LEU A 136 -3.32 -11.50 1.22
CA LEU A 136 -2.39 -10.39 1.18
C LEU A 136 -1.16 -10.83 0.40
N GLY A 137 -1.14 -10.55 -0.90
CA GLY A 137 -0.16 -11.11 -1.82
C GLY A 137 0.28 -10.15 -2.92
N ARG A 138 1.17 -10.65 -3.78
CA ARG A 138 1.66 -9.91 -4.94
C ARG A 138 0.72 -10.09 -6.12
N VAL A 139 0.52 -8.98 -6.83
CA VAL A 139 -0.18 -8.93 -8.11
C VAL A 139 0.67 -8.15 -9.13
N PHE A 140 0.40 -8.39 -10.41
CA PHE A 140 1.27 -7.97 -11.50
C PHE A 140 0.44 -7.31 -12.59
N ARG A 141 0.76 -6.07 -12.97
CA ARG A 141 0.07 -5.33 -14.03
C ARG A 141 1.09 -4.71 -14.96
N ASN A 142 1.07 -5.15 -16.22
CA ASN A 142 2.01 -4.72 -17.27
C ASN A 142 1.51 -3.43 -17.94
N GLU A 143 1.50 -2.36 -17.18
CA GLU A 143 1.00 -1.04 -17.59
C GLU A 143 2.09 0.03 -17.44
N GLY A 144 1.73 1.30 -17.68
CA GLY A 144 2.64 2.42 -17.55
C GLY A 144 3.21 2.57 -16.15
N LEU A 145 4.43 3.11 -16.05
CA LEU A 145 5.13 3.38 -14.81
C LEU A 145 4.98 4.85 -14.43
N ASP A 146 4.52 5.12 -13.21
CA ASP A 146 4.51 6.44 -12.61
C ASP A 146 4.82 6.36 -11.10
N PRO A 147 4.95 7.48 -10.38
CA PRO A 147 5.27 7.48 -8.94
C PRO A 147 4.26 6.74 -8.04
N SER A 148 3.04 6.50 -8.51
CA SER A 148 1.96 5.85 -7.77
C SER A 148 1.61 4.45 -8.27
N HIS A 149 2.12 4.03 -9.43
CA HIS A 149 1.81 2.75 -10.06
C HIS A 149 3.07 1.92 -10.30
N LEU A 150 3.14 0.78 -9.61
CA LEU A 150 4.18 -0.23 -9.82
C LEU A 150 3.60 -1.41 -10.60
N GLN A 151 4.43 -2.06 -11.42
CA GLN A 151 4.02 -3.25 -12.18
C GLN A 151 3.83 -4.48 -11.29
N ASP A 152 4.48 -4.50 -10.15
CA ASP A 152 4.42 -5.55 -9.15
C ASP A 152 4.21 -4.89 -7.78
N PHE A 153 3.09 -5.18 -7.11
CA PHE A 153 2.75 -4.55 -5.84
C PHE A 153 1.97 -5.49 -4.93
N THR A 154 1.94 -5.14 -3.65
CA THR A 154 1.19 -5.89 -2.65
C THR A 154 -0.25 -5.41 -2.63
N MET A 155 -1.18 -6.34 -2.75
CA MET A 155 -2.62 -6.11 -2.65
C MET A 155 -3.19 -6.92 -1.49
N VAL A 156 -4.23 -6.41 -0.85
CA VAL A 156 -5.11 -7.19 0.01
C VAL A 156 -6.50 -7.21 -0.61
N GLU A 157 -7.06 -8.40 -0.76
CA GLU A 157 -8.46 -8.59 -1.10
C GLU A 157 -9.12 -9.50 -0.09
N HIS A 158 -10.40 -9.31 0.14
CA HIS A 158 -11.20 -10.14 1.03
C HIS A 158 -12.61 -10.35 0.50
N TYR A 159 -13.15 -11.50 0.83
CA TYR A 159 -14.51 -11.91 0.45
C TYR A 159 -15.19 -12.55 1.65
N ALA A 160 -16.48 -12.25 1.84
CA ALA A 160 -17.30 -12.81 2.89
C ALA A 160 -18.66 -13.21 2.34
N SER A 161 -19.13 -14.40 2.72
CA SER A 161 -20.46 -14.89 2.34
C SER A 161 -21.55 -13.99 2.87
N TYR A 162 -22.57 -13.73 2.06
CA TYR A 162 -23.76 -12.95 2.38
C TYR A 162 -23.52 -11.46 2.68
N TRP A 163 -22.31 -10.93 2.40
CA TRP A 163 -22.02 -9.50 2.49
C TRP A 163 -22.39 -8.77 1.22
N ASP A 164 -22.90 -7.56 1.38
CA ASP A 164 -23.04 -6.57 0.31
C ASP A 164 -21.99 -5.45 0.46
N TYR A 165 -22.07 -4.43 -0.40
CA TYR A 165 -21.15 -3.30 -0.38
C TYR A 165 -21.23 -2.48 0.93
N ARG A 166 -22.36 -2.48 1.63
CA ARG A 166 -22.54 -1.76 2.90
C ARG A 166 -21.74 -2.42 4.00
N ASN A 167 -21.83 -3.74 4.12
CA ASN A 167 -21.00 -4.52 5.05
C ASN A 167 -19.51 -4.26 4.78
N ASN A 168 -19.12 -4.21 3.51
CA ASN A 168 -17.75 -3.96 3.10
C ASN A 168 -17.28 -2.53 3.44
N MET A 169 -18.14 -1.52 3.29
CA MET A 169 -17.86 -0.14 3.72
C MET A 169 -17.63 -0.06 5.22
N GLU A 170 -18.52 -0.65 6.05
CA GLU A 170 -18.41 -0.68 7.51
C GLU A 170 -17.15 -1.42 7.97
N PHE A 171 -16.86 -2.55 7.33
CA PHE A 171 -15.66 -3.33 7.62
C PHE A 171 -14.38 -2.57 7.30
N THR A 172 -14.31 -1.91 6.14
CA THR A 172 -13.14 -1.10 5.73
C THR A 172 -12.90 0.06 6.69
N GLU A 173 -13.95 0.73 7.10
CA GLU A 173 -13.92 1.81 8.07
C GLU A 173 -13.39 1.34 9.44
N LYS A 174 -13.92 0.22 9.95
CA LYS A 174 -13.47 -0.43 11.17
C LYS A 174 -12.01 -0.88 11.06
N MET A 175 -11.63 -1.48 9.94
CA MET A 175 -10.28 -1.97 9.67
C MET A 175 -9.25 -0.84 9.75
N LEU A 176 -9.42 0.20 8.96
CA LEU A 176 -8.46 1.31 8.92
C LEU A 176 -8.39 2.05 10.25
N SER A 177 -9.53 2.32 10.90
CA SER A 177 -9.55 2.97 12.20
C SER A 177 -8.84 2.15 13.29
N SER A 178 -9.03 0.83 13.29
CA SER A 178 -8.40 -0.08 14.27
C SER A 178 -6.90 -0.19 14.05
N VAL A 179 -6.47 -0.36 12.80
CA VAL A 179 -5.04 -0.45 12.43
C VAL A 179 -4.30 0.84 12.77
N LEU A 180 -4.88 2.01 12.46
CA LEU A 180 -4.27 3.29 12.79
C LEU A 180 -4.15 3.50 14.30
N ARG A 181 -5.19 3.19 15.09
CA ARG A 181 -5.11 3.26 16.55
C ARG A 181 -4.05 2.33 17.11
N GLN A 182 -3.95 1.12 16.61
CA GLN A 182 -2.93 0.14 17.05
C GLN A 182 -1.50 0.64 16.77
N LEU A 183 -1.26 1.25 15.61
CA LEU A 183 0.07 1.64 15.18
C LEU A 183 0.50 3.03 15.64
N LEU A 184 -0.43 3.99 15.66
CA LEU A 184 -0.17 5.41 15.87
C LEU A 184 -0.77 5.94 17.19
N GLY A 185 -1.61 5.16 17.87
CA GLY A 185 -2.37 5.61 19.04
C GLY A 185 -3.49 6.61 18.72
N THR A 186 -3.72 6.92 17.45
CA THR A 186 -4.71 7.91 16.99
C THR A 186 -5.28 7.52 15.64
N THR A 187 -6.47 8.05 15.32
CA THR A 187 -7.09 7.97 13.99
C THR A 187 -6.84 9.22 13.15
N LYS A 188 -6.22 10.25 13.72
CA LYS A 188 -5.88 11.49 13.00
C LYS A 188 -4.47 11.37 12.44
N VAL A 189 -4.34 11.50 11.13
CA VAL A 189 -3.08 11.33 10.39
C VAL A 189 -2.80 12.58 9.59
N LYS A 190 -1.56 13.08 9.70
CA LYS A 190 -1.08 14.18 8.85
C LYS A 190 -0.48 13.62 7.57
N ILE A 191 -1.03 13.99 6.45
CA ILE A 191 -0.61 13.55 5.11
C ILE A 191 -0.05 14.75 4.35
N PRO A 192 1.17 14.65 3.79
CA PRO A 192 1.71 15.73 2.96
C PRO A 192 0.93 15.82 1.64
N THR A 193 0.52 17.02 1.29
CA THR A 193 -0.08 17.37 0.00
C THR A 193 1.00 17.59 -1.06
N ARG A 194 0.61 17.78 -2.32
CA ARG A 194 1.57 18.00 -3.43
C ARG A 194 2.41 19.25 -3.27
N ASP A 195 1.87 20.29 -2.63
CA ASP A 195 2.56 21.55 -2.35
C ASP A 195 3.41 21.53 -1.06
N GLY A 196 3.45 20.38 -0.37
CA GLY A 196 4.21 20.19 0.86
C GLY A 196 3.49 20.61 2.13
N THR A 197 2.25 21.11 2.06
CA THR A 197 1.43 21.34 3.26
C THR A 197 1.00 20.03 3.89
N LEU A 198 0.70 20.05 5.20
CA LEU A 198 0.20 18.87 5.90
C LEU A 198 -1.30 18.97 6.08
N LEU A 199 -2.03 18.06 5.44
CA LEU A 199 -3.46 17.87 5.64
C LEU A 199 -3.70 16.89 6.79
N GLU A 200 -4.47 17.29 7.80
CA GLU A 200 -4.93 16.36 8.83
C GLU A 200 -6.19 15.64 8.35
N VAL A 201 -6.12 14.32 8.25
CA VAL A 201 -7.23 13.44 7.88
C VAL A 201 -7.65 12.66 9.11
N ASP A 202 -8.95 12.76 9.48
CA ASP A 202 -9.53 12.01 10.59
C ASP A 202 -10.24 10.75 10.08
N PHE A 203 -9.70 9.59 10.46
CA PHE A 203 -10.24 8.26 10.15
C PHE A 203 -11.19 7.75 11.24
N SER A 204 -11.67 8.62 12.16
CA SER A 204 -12.65 8.22 13.18
C SER A 204 -14.00 7.88 12.53
N PRO A 205 -14.60 6.71 12.86
CA PRO A 205 -15.96 6.41 12.40
C PRO A 205 -17.02 7.29 13.12
N PRO A 206 -18.21 7.50 12.51
CA PRO A 206 -18.63 7.02 11.18
C PRO A 206 -18.11 7.91 10.04
N TRP A 207 -17.71 7.28 8.92
CA TRP A 207 -17.33 8.04 7.72
C TRP A 207 -18.56 8.49 6.93
N PRO A 208 -18.50 9.64 6.26
CA PRO A 208 -19.59 10.09 5.38
C PRO A 208 -19.88 9.06 4.28
N ARG A 209 -21.15 8.84 4.01
CA ARG A 209 -21.62 8.01 2.88
C ARG A 209 -22.13 8.95 1.80
N LEU A 210 -21.36 9.06 0.73
CA LEU A 210 -21.64 9.93 -0.40
C LEU A 210 -21.70 9.11 -1.68
N THR A 211 -22.65 9.42 -2.54
CA THR A 211 -22.66 8.86 -3.90
C THR A 211 -21.69 9.62 -4.79
N ILE A 212 -21.17 8.99 -5.84
CA ILE A 212 -20.33 9.65 -6.85
C ILE A 212 -21.03 10.89 -7.40
N ARG A 213 -22.34 10.81 -7.62
CA ARG A 213 -23.14 11.95 -8.08
C ARG A 213 -23.06 13.14 -7.11
N GLU A 214 -23.31 12.90 -5.82
CA GLU A 214 -23.26 13.95 -4.79
C GLU A 214 -21.89 14.60 -4.69
N ILE A 215 -20.82 13.81 -4.82
CA ILE A 215 -19.44 14.33 -4.80
C ILE A 215 -19.21 15.22 -6.01
N ILE A 216 -19.54 14.75 -7.23
CA ILE A 216 -19.34 15.52 -8.46
C ILE A 216 -20.20 16.78 -8.45
N GLU A 217 -21.47 16.68 -8.04
CA GLU A 217 -22.38 17.83 -7.99
C GLU A 217 -21.89 18.88 -6.98
N LYS A 218 -21.37 18.43 -5.81
CA LYS A 218 -20.83 19.31 -4.77
C LYS A 218 -19.51 19.99 -5.16
N ASP A 219 -18.59 19.21 -5.74
CA ASP A 219 -17.21 19.67 -5.95
C ASP A 219 -16.99 20.28 -7.35
N CYS A 220 -17.85 19.94 -8.32
CA CYS A 220 -17.74 20.39 -9.70
C CYS A 220 -18.98 21.16 -10.22
N GLY A 221 -20.02 21.34 -9.40
CA GLY A 221 -21.27 22.00 -9.84
C GLY A 221 -22.11 21.23 -10.87
N VAL A 222 -21.66 20.07 -11.34
CA VAL A 222 -22.26 19.32 -12.44
C VAL A 222 -23.11 18.16 -11.95
N ASN A 223 -24.41 18.20 -12.22
CA ASN A 223 -25.29 17.05 -11.99
C ASN A 223 -25.29 16.10 -13.19
N ILE A 224 -24.55 15.00 -13.09
CA ILE A 224 -24.33 14.03 -14.18
C ILE A 224 -25.62 13.37 -14.72
N TYR A 225 -26.71 13.35 -13.94
CA TYR A 225 -27.99 12.77 -14.36
C TYR A 225 -28.91 13.76 -15.12
N LYS A 226 -28.55 15.03 -15.20
CA LYS A 226 -29.29 16.02 -15.98
C LYS A 226 -28.87 16.06 -17.45
N HIS A 227 -27.90 15.24 -17.84
CA HIS A 227 -27.38 15.20 -19.20
C HIS A 227 -27.72 13.87 -19.88
N GLU A 228 -28.44 13.94 -21.00
CA GLU A 228 -28.89 12.75 -21.73
C GLU A 228 -27.79 12.13 -22.62
N SER A 229 -26.78 12.92 -22.96
CA SER A 229 -25.67 12.47 -23.79
C SER A 229 -24.30 12.85 -23.23
N SER A 230 -23.29 12.07 -23.62
CA SER A 230 -21.86 12.38 -23.28
C SER A 230 -21.46 13.76 -23.83
N SER A 231 -21.98 14.17 -24.99
CA SER A 231 -21.69 15.48 -25.61
C SER A 231 -22.20 16.64 -24.75
N ASP A 232 -23.38 16.51 -24.17
CA ASP A 232 -23.99 17.53 -23.31
C ASP A 232 -23.26 17.60 -21.97
N LEU A 233 -22.91 16.44 -21.40
CA LEU A 233 -22.09 16.38 -20.18
C LEU A 233 -20.72 17.03 -20.38
N ILE A 234 -20.04 16.78 -21.51
CA ILE A 234 -18.77 17.41 -21.85
C ILE A 234 -18.90 18.94 -21.95
N LYS A 235 -19.98 19.44 -22.53
CA LYS A 235 -20.23 20.91 -22.62
C LYS A 235 -20.41 21.50 -21.22
N ALA A 236 -21.21 20.85 -20.35
CA ALA A 236 -21.42 21.30 -18.98
C ALA A 236 -20.10 21.35 -18.19
N ILE A 237 -19.30 20.29 -18.25
CA ILE A 237 -17.98 20.25 -17.58
C ILE A 237 -17.05 21.36 -18.10
N LYS A 238 -17.07 21.64 -19.40
CA LYS A 238 -16.23 22.71 -19.98
C LYS A 238 -16.70 24.10 -19.58
N SER A 239 -18.02 24.33 -19.41
CA SER A 239 -18.52 25.62 -18.95
C SER A 239 -18.14 25.91 -17.51
N GLU A 240 -18.31 24.97 -16.60
CA GLU A 240 -17.92 25.11 -15.19
C GLU A 240 -16.42 25.36 -15.03
N ARG A 241 -15.57 24.65 -15.79
CA ARG A 241 -14.11 24.90 -15.79
C ARG A 241 -13.68 26.26 -16.34
N SER A 242 -14.48 26.90 -17.17
CA SER A 242 -14.18 28.23 -17.71
C SER A 242 -14.53 29.36 -16.73
N GLU A 243 -15.29 29.09 -15.68
CA GLU A 243 -15.65 30.07 -14.65
C GLU A 243 -14.65 30.07 -13.47
N GLU A 244 -13.75 29.08 -13.40
CA GLU A 244 -12.68 28.98 -12.36
C GLU A 244 -11.38 29.75 -12.71
N HIS A 245 -11.36 30.58 -13.78
CA HIS A 245 -10.18 31.38 -14.21
C HIS A 245 -10.44 32.87 -14.17
#